data_c1bdfb9f18c5938958559909330c6a08
#
_entry.id   c1bdfb9f18c5938958559909330c6a08
#
_cell.length_a   1.000
_cell.length_b   1.000
_cell.length_c   1.000
_cell.angle_alpha   90.00
_cell.angle_beta   90.00
_cell.angle_gamma   90.00
#
_symmetry.space_group_name_H-M   'P 1'
#
loop_
_entity.id
_entity.type
_entity.pdbx_description
1 polymer ?
#
loop_
_entity_poly.entity_id
_entity_poly.type
_entity_poly.pdbx_seq_one_letter_code
_entity_poly.pdbx_strand_id
1 'polypeptide(L)'
;MLTRRDCIKSAAAAAASITSPFQLIHGQETTLITRAIPSSGETLPIIGLGGAGSFGRLARSGDIDTLREVMRALLANGGTAFDTAEAYGPSEIIAGQLAQELAIEEQLFWSTKVNSAKPEWGPSYPDVTQQQIQDSFNRIGKSPIDLMQIHNLGDLKTQLPMIRQLKDEGRVRYIGITYDTPDRNDELIQAMHEETLDFIGIDYAVDNPAAAEIILPLAQDRGIAVIIYQPFGRTRLWSRVAGHQVPEWAQEFDANSWAQFFLKYVIAHPAVTVVTPATTKPANLIDNLAGGTGRLPDSSMLRRMEDFVTALPSSG
;
A
#
# COMPACT_ATOMS: atom_id res chain seq x y z
N MET A 1 -30.58 6.49 -84.92
CA MET A 1 -30.07 5.35 -84.16
C MET A 1 -28.82 5.81 -83.41
N LEU A 2 -29.01 6.23 -82.19
CA LEU A 2 -27.90 6.64 -81.28
C LEU A 2 -27.49 5.41 -80.44
N THR A 3 -26.24 5.07 -80.51
CA THR A 3 -25.69 3.88 -79.87
C THR A 3 -25.38 4.10 -78.42
N ARG A 4 -25.44 3.03 -77.67
CA ARG A 4 -25.28 2.98 -76.21
C ARG A 4 -23.90 3.40 -75.64
N ARG A 5 -23.11 4.15 -76.39
CA ARG A 5 -21.72 4.51 -76.08
C ARG A 5 -21.50 5.96 -75.65
N ASP A 6 -22.50 6.81 -75.71
CA ASP A 6 -22.34 8.26 -75.49
C ASP A 6 -22.82 8.82 -74.17
N CYS A 7 -23.13 7.93 -73.19
CA CYS A 7 -23.64 8.35 -71.87
C CYS A 7 -22.69 8.12 -70.70
N ILE A 8 -21.38 8.07 -70.91
CA ILE A 8 -20.41 7.96 -69.82
C ILE A 8 -19.33 9.05 -69.98
N LYS A 9 -19.75 10.27 -69.82
CA LYS A 9 -18.82 11.39 -69.52
C LYS A 9 -19.64 12.50 -68.90
N SER A 10 -19.38 12.79 -67.63
CA SER A 10 -19.82 13.94 -66.84
C SER A 10 -20.62 13.57 -65.60
N ALA A 11 -19.95 13.08 -64.56
CA ALA A 11 -20.33 13.29 -63.18
C ALA A 11 -19.09 12.94 -62.31
N ALA A 12 -18.05 13.75 -62.38
CA ALA A 12 -17.03 13.78 -61.33
C ALA A 12 -17.51 14.77 -60.28
N ALA A 13 -18.37 14.29 -59.34
CA ALA A 13 -18.71 15.02 -58.13
C ALA A 13 -17.56 14.84 -57.14
N ALA A 14 -16.90 15.92 -56.78
CA ALA A 14 -15.89 15.98 -55.75
C ALA A 14 -16.52 15.66 -54.39
N ALA A 15 -16.32 14.43 -53.92
CA ALA A 15 -16.56 14.10 -52.53
C ALA A 15 -15.38 14.58 -51.70
N ALA A 16 -15.49 15.77 -51.13
CA ALA A 16 -14.56 16.25 -50.10
C ALA A 16 -14.77 15.40 -48.86
N SER A 17 -13.93 14.39 -48.67
CA SER A 17 -13.85 13.62 -47.42
C SER A 17 -13.27 14.53 -46.36
N ILE A 18 -14.13 15.06 -45.49
CA ILE A 18 -13.72 15.68 -44.22
C ILE A 18 -13.26 14.54 -43.31
N THR A 19 -12.01 14.17 -43.41
CA THR A 19 -11.33 13.36 -42.39
C THR A 19 -11.01 14.30 -41.22
N SER A 20 -11.91 14.45 -40.28
CA SER A 20 -11.57 14.94 -38.95
C SER A 20 -10.54 13.97 -38.37
N PRO A 21 -9.35 14.43 -37.97
CA PRO A 21 -8.50 13.61 -37.15
C PRO A 21 -9.14 13.49 -35.77
N PHE A 22 -9.93 12.44 -35.54
CA PHE A 22 -10.14 11.96 -34.19
C PHE A 22 -8.74 11.54 -33.71
N GLN A 23 -8.01 12.47 -33.09
CA GLN A 23 -6.91 12.12 -32.22
C GLN A 23 -7.53 11.31 -31.09
N LEU A 24 -7.40 10.00 -31.17
CA LEU A 24 -7.47 9.14 -30.00
C LEU A 24 -6.40 9.71 -29.05
N ILE A 25 -6.85 10.50 -28.08
CA ILE A 25 -6.08 10.77 -26.90
C ILE A 25 -5.91 9.38 -26.27
N HIS A 26 -4.78 8.73 -26.59
CA HIS A 26 -4.29 7.64 -25.79
C HIS A 26 -4.06 8.27 -24.41
N GLY A 27 -5.03 8.15 -23.50
CA GLY A 27 -4.75 8.30 -22.10
C GLY A 27 -3.59 7.36 -21.83
N GLN A 28 -2.42 7.88 -21.48
CA GLN A 28 -1.36 7.05 -20.93
C GLN A 28 -2.01 6.26 -19.81
N GLU A 29 -2.10 4.94 -19.98
CA GLU A 29 -2.38 4.05 -18.86
C GLU A 29 -1.29 4.33 -17.84
N THR A 30 -1.62 5.10 -16.83
CA THR A 30 -0.69 5.44 -15.76
C THR A 30 -0.57 4.19 -14.89
N THR A 31 0.42 3.36 -15.23
CA THR A 31 0.74 2.17 -14.44
C THR A 31 1.24 2.58 -13.06
N LEU A 32 0.87 1.82 -12.04
CA LEU A 32 1.38 2.00 -10.68
C LEU A 32 2.90 1.87 -10.69
N ILE A 33 3.55 2.75 -9.96
CA ILE A 33 4.97 2.63 -9.63
C ILE A 33 5.16 1.32 -8.87
N THR A 34 6.18 0.57 -9.21
CA THR A 34 6.57 -0.66 -8.50
C THR A 34 7.92 -0.48 -7.83
N ARG A 35 8.12 -1.20 -6.72
CA ARG A 35 9.39 -1.24 -5.98
C ARG A 35 9.80 -2.68 -5.74
N ALA A 36 11.08 -2.95 -5.91
CA ALA A 36 11.64 -4.26 -5.61
C ALA A 36 11.74 -4.51 -4.11
N ILE A 37 11.44 -5.74 -3.69
CA ILE A 37 11.84 -6.28 -2.40
C ILE A 37 13.33 -6.56 -2.49
N PRO A 38 14.20 -5.91 -1.70
CA PRO A 38 15.64 -6.02 -1.92
C PRO A 38 16.20 -7.44 -1.79
N SER A 39 15.62 -8.25 -0.89
CA SER A 39 16.10 -9.62 -0.64
C SER A 39 15.83 -10.62 -1.78
N SER A 40 14.87 -10.32 -2.68
CA SER A 40 14.48 -11.25 -3.76
C SER A 40 14.48 -10.64 -5.16
N GLY A 41 14.36 -9.32 -5.27
CA GLY A 41 14.13 -8.62 -6.54
C GLY A 41 12.68 -8.67 -7.04
N GLU A 42 11.78 -9.37 -6.35
CA GLU A 42 10.34 -9.34 -6.65
C GLU A 42 9.79 -7.92 -6.50
N THR A 43 8.93 -7.49 -7.41
CA THR A 43 8.39 -6.13 -7.40
C THR A 43 6.96 -6.10 -6.87
N LEU A 44 6.68 -5.12 -6.03
CA LEU A 44 5.34 -4.82 -5.53
C LEU A 44 4.84 -3.47 -6.07
N PRO A 45 3.54 -3.34 -6.40
CA PRO A 45 2.91 -2.04 -6.57
C PRO A 45 3.08 -1.22 -5.29
N ILE A 46 3.46 0.06 -5.44
CA ILE A 46 3.87 0.89 -4.30
C ILE A 46 2.72 1.27 -3.34
N ILE A 47 1.47 1.12 -3.79
CA ILE A 47 0.28 1.33 -2.95
C ILE A 47 -0.48 0.01 -2.83
N GLY A 48 -0.77 -0.37 -1.58
CA GLY A 48 -1.60 -1.50 -1.19
C GLY A 48 -2.82 -1.07 -0.37
N LEU A 49 -3.37 -2.00 0.39
CA LEU A 49 -4.53 -1.81 1.26
C LEU A 49 -4.22 -2.30 2.68
N GLY A 50 -4.48 -1.45 3.69
CA GLY A 50 -4.40 -1.80 5.10
C GLY A 50 -5.70 -2.38 5.64
N GLY A 51 -5.62 -3.53 6.30
CA GLY A 51 -6.72 -4.23 6.97
C GLY A 51 -7.03 -3.74 8.39
N ALA A 52 -6.22 -2.80 8.92
CA ALA A 52 -6.43 -2.21 10.25
C ALA A 52 -7.57 -1.16 10.25
N GLY A 53 -7.91 -0.67 11.43
CA GLY A 53 -8.75 0.51 11.62
C GLY A 53 -10.10 0.42 10.91
N SER A 54 -10.24 1.08 9.76
CA SER A 54 -11.50 1.17 9.02
C SER A 54 -11.96 -0.18 8.47
N PHE A 55 -11.08 -0.94 7.81
CA PHE A 55 -11.41 -2.26 7.27
C PHE A 55 -11.83 -3.24 8.38
N GLY A 56 -11.00 -3.41 9.41
CA GLY A 56 -11.30 -4.29 10.54
C GLY A 56 -12.56 -3.87 11.31
N ARG A 57 -12.89 -2.56 11.34
CA ARG A 57 -14.12 -2.05 11.94
C ARG A 57 -15.35 -2.41 11.10
N LEU A 58 -15.28 -2.27 9.78
CA LEU A 58 -16.35 -2.64 8.87
C LEU A 58 -16.56 -4.16 8.85
N ALA A 59 -15.49 -4.94 8.90
CA ALA A 59 -15.57 -6.40 9.05
C ALA A 59 -16.37 -6.82 10.31
N ARG A 60 -16.21 -6.10 11.43
CA ARG A 60 -17.03 -6.32 12.63
C ARG A 60 -18.49 -5.92 12.47
N SER A 61 -18.81 -4.96 11.63
CA SER A 61 -20.20 -4.52 11.38
C SER A 61 -21.00 -5.47 10.47
N GLY A 62 -20.31 -6.38 9.77
CA GLY A 62 -20.92 -7.34 8.87
C GLY A 62 -21.26 -6.77 7.48
N ASP A 63 -20.80 -5.57 7.14
CA ASP A 63 -20.95 -5.01 5.78
C ASP A 63 -19.90 -5.62 4.83
N ILE A 64 -20.13 -6.88 4.48
CA ILE A 64 -19.23 -7.67 3.65
C ILE A 64 -19.24 -7.20 2.20
N ASP A 65 -20.39 -6.71 1.69
CA ASP A 65 -20.51 -6.25 0.31
C ASP A 65 -19.59 -5.07 0.03
N THR A 66 -19.54 -4.10 0.94
CA THR A 66 -18.62 -2.96 0.83
C THR A 66 -17.16 -3.42 0.84
N LEU A 67 -16.79 -4.37 1.71
CA LEU A 67 -15.41 -4.90 1.74
C LEU A 67 -15.06 -5.67 0.46
N ARG A 68 -16.01 -6.42 -0.10
CA ARG A 68 -15.86 -7.10 -1.39
C ARG A 68 -15.52 -6.11 -2.51
N GLU A 69 -16.26 -5.01 -2.59
CA GLU A 69 -16.00 -3.96 -3.58
C GLU A 69 -14.63 -3.29 -3.38
N VAL A 70 -14.19 -3.09 -2.13
CA VAL A 70 -12.85 -2.57 -1.84
C VAL A 70 -11.77 -3.53 -2.34
N MET A 71 -11.90 -4.85 -2.09
CA MET A 71 -10.92 -5.82 -2.56
C MET A 71 -10.90 -5.94 -4.10
N ARG A 72 -12.07 -5.90 -4.75
CA ARG A 72 -12.15 -5.82 -6.22
C ARG A 72 -11.46 -4.57 -6.77
N ALA A 73 -11.71 -3.42 -6.15
CA ALA A 73 -11.10 -2.16 -6.56
C ALA A 73 -9.58 -2.17 -6.42
N LEU A 74 -9.02 -2.84 -5.41
CA LEU A 74 -7.58 -3.00 -5.22
C LEU A 74 -6.94 -3.62 -6.48
N LEU A 75 -7.37 -4.82 -6.84
CA LEU A 75 -6.81 -5.55 -7.99
C LEU A 75 -7.13 -4.92 -9.33
N ALA A 76 -8.37 -4.43 -9.51
CA ALA A 76 -8.79 -3.79 -10.76
C ALA A 76 -7.98 -2.54 -11.09
N ASN A 77 -7.35 -1.91 -10.08
CA ASN A 77 -6.49 -0.74 -10.26
C ASN A 77 -5.00 -1.05 -10.01
N GLY A 78 -4.61 -2.31 -10.09
CA GLY A 78 -3.22 -2.76 -10.09
C GLY A 78 -2.54 -2.88 -8.74
N GLY A 79 -3.25 -2.66 -7.61
CA GLY A 79 -2.72 -2.91 -6.27
C GLY A 79 -2.79 -4.40 -5.93
N THR A 80 -1.79 -4.94 -5.23
CA THR A 80 -1.77 -6.35 -4.83
C THR A 80 -1.53 -6.57 -3.34
N ALA A 81 -0.85 -5.66 -2.65
CA ALA A 81 -0.52 -5.85 -1.24
C ALA A 81 -1.74 -5.62 -0.34
N PHE A 82 -2.03 -6.62 0.50
CA PHE A 82 -3.02 -6.53 1.57
C PHE A 82 -2.33 -6.79 2.92
N ASP A 83 -2.33 -5.79 3.80
CA ASP A 83 -1.68 -5.87 5.10
C ASP A 83 -2.71 -6.00 6.22
N THR A 84 -2.66 -7.09 6.96
CA THR A 84 -3.54 -7.38 8.10
C THR A 84 -2.75 -7.79 9.34
N ALA A 85 -3.43 -8.26 10.39
CA ALA A 85 -2.85 -8.83 11.59
C ALA A 85 -3.89 -9.66 12.36
N GLU A 86 -3.43 -10.61 13.14
CA GLU A 86 -4.26 -11.34 14.09
C GLU A 86 -5.03 -10.39 15.03
N ALA A 87 -4.37 -9.31 15.46
CA ALA A 87 -4.96 -8.32 16.37
C ALA A 87 -6.05 -7.41 15.74
N TYR A 88 -6.29 -7.49 14.43
CA TYR A 88 -7.26 -6.61 13.75
C TYR A 88 -8.70 -7.17 13.76
N GLY A 89 -9.02 -7.99 14.74
CA GLY A 89 -10.34 -8.61 14.90
C GLY A 89 -10.64 -9.57 13.75
N PRO A 90 -11.81 -9.48 13.06
CA PRO A 90 -12.15 -10.42 11.99
C PRO A 90 -11.50 -10.10 10.64
N SER A 91 -10.54 -9.19 10.57
CA SER A 91 -9.93 -8.75 9.30
C SER A 91 -9.34 -9.90 8.49
N GLU A 92 -8.54 -10.80 9.11
CA GLU A 92 -7.98 -11.98 8.43
C GLU A 92 -9.08 -12.91 7.90
N ILE A 93 -10.09 -13.19 8.74
CA ILE A 93 -11.18 -14.12 8.40
C ILE A 93 -11.97 -13.59 7.21
N ILE A 94 -12.42 -12.34 7.29
CA ILE A 94 -13.27 -11.76 6.25
C ILE A 94 -12.49 -11.55 4.96
N ALA A 95 -11.24 -11.06 5.04
CA ALA A 95 -10.43 -10.89 3.86
C ALA A 95 -10.10 -12.23 3.18
N GLY A 96 -9.76 -13.28 3.96
CA GLY A 96 -9.53 -14.63 3.44
C GLY A 96 -10.77 -15.20 2.75
N GLN A 97 -11.94 -15.09 3.38
CA GLN A 97 -13.20 -15.55 2.78
C GLN A 97 -13.53 -14.81 1.47
N LEU A 98 -13.36 -13.47 1.45
CA LEU A 98 -13.60 -12.67 0.27
C LEU A 98 -12.60 -12.98 -0.85
N ALA A 99 -11.33 -13.21 -0.51
CA ALA A 99 -10.33 -13.60 -1.50
C ALA A 99 -10.69 -14.93 -2.17
N GLN A 100 -11.11 -15.94 -1.39
CA GLN A 100 -11.58 -17.23 -1.91
C GLN A 100 -12.84 -17.07 -2.77
N GLU A 101 -13.83 -16.32 -2.28
CA GLU A 101 -15.07 -16.06 -3.03
C GLU A 101 -14.80 -15.40 -4.39
N LEU A 102 -13.83 -14.49 -4.44
CA LEU A 102 -13.44 -13.75 -5.64
C LEU A 102 -12.39 -14.49 -6.49
N ALA A 103 -11.83 -15.61 -6.02
CA ALA A 103 -10.73 -16.35 -6.61
C ALA A 103 -9.49 -15.46 -6.89
N ILE A 104 -9.10 -14.67 -5.88
CA ILE A 104 -7.99 -13.70 -5.96
C ILE A 104 -6.86 -13.97 -4.94
N GLU A 105 -6.90 -15.07 -4.20
CA GLU A 105 -5.95 -15.39 -3.13
C GLU A 105 -4.50 -15.33 -3.60
N GLU A 106 -4.25 -15.88 -4.78
CA GLU A 106 -2.92 -15.94 -5.39
C GLU A 106 -2.47 -14.64 -6.04
N GLN A 107 -3.41 -13.71 -6.29
CA GLN A 107 -3.12 -12.40 -6.85
C GLN A 107 -2.71 -11.40 -5.77
N LEU A 108 -3.03 -11.69 -4.51
CA LEU A 108 -2.70 -10.83 -3.38
C LEU A 108 -1.34 -11.20 -2.78
N PHE A 109 -0.54 -10.18 -2.48
CA PHE A 109 0.59 -10.28 -1.58
C PHE A 109 0.08 -10.10 -0.15
N TRP A 110 0.00 -11.21 0.59
CA TRP A 110 -0.54 -11.22 1.94
C TRP A 110 0.53 -10.90 2.98
N SER A 111 0.32 -9.83 3.70
CA SER A 111 1.10 -9.48 4.89
C SER A 111 0.24 -9.65 6.14
N THR A 112 0.72 -10.42 7.11
CA THR A 112 0.10 -10.52 8.43
C THR A 112 1.11 -10.45 9.56
N LYS A 113 0.62 -10.37 10.80
CA LYS A 113 1.46 -10.11 11.97
C LYS A 113 1.01 -10.97 13.14
N VAL A 114 1.97 -11.44 13.92
CA VAL A 114 1.77 -12.17 15.16
C VAL A 114 2.40 -11.42 16.33
N ASN A 115 1.71 -11.39 17.46
CA ASN A 115 2.28 -10.99 18.75
C ASN A 115 1.53 -11.66 19.91
N SER A 116 2.11 -12.73 20.43
CA SER A 116 1.55 -13.47 21.58
C SER A 116 2.03 -12.95 22.94
N ALA A 117 2.88 -11.93 22.96
CA ALA A 117 3.40 -11.35 24.19
C ALA A 117 2.27 -10.79 25.08
N LYS A 118 2.33 -11.09 26.38
CA LYS A 118 1.34 -10.62 27.38
C LYS A 118 2.06 -10.13 28.65
N PRO A 119 1.91 -8.85 29.01
CA PRO A 119 1.34 -7.74 28.19
C PRO A 119 2.08 -7.57 26.88
N GLU A 120 1.70 -6.65 26.01
CA GLU A 120 2.15 -6.52 24.61
C GLU A 120 3.66 -6.62 24.41
N TRP A 121 4.45 -6.12 25.36
CA TRP A 121 5.93 -6.19 25.34
C TRP A 121 6.50 -7.07 26.48
N GLY A 122 5.66 -7.91 27.05
CA GLY A 122 6.07 -8.92 28.00
C GLY A 122 6.61 -10.19 27.31
N PRO A 123 6.80 -11.27 28.07
CA PRO A 123 7.20 -12.54 27.50
C PRO A 123 6.10 -13.14 26.63
N SER A 124 6.49 -13.84 25.58
CA SER A 124 5.60 -14.71 24.82
C SER A 124 5.87 -16.18 25.16
N TYR A 125 4.90 -17.03 24.83
CA TYR A 125 5.00 -18.46 25.04
C TYR A 125 4.96 -19.17 23.68
N PRO A 126 5.92 -20.03 23.36
CA PRO A 126 6.03 -20.68 22.04
C PRO A 126 4.73 -21.33 21.57
N ASP A 127 4.04 -22.06 22.45
CA ASP A 127 2.78 -22.76 22.10
C ASP A 127 1.68 -21.76 21.70
N VAL A 128 1.59 -20.62 22.40
CA VAL A 128 0.62 -19.56 22.08
C VAL A 128 0.98 -18.86 20.79
N THR A 129 2.27 -18.60 20.56
CA THR A 129 2.76 -18.03 19.30
C THR A 129 2.44 -18.97 18.12
N GLN A 130 2.72 -20.26 18.28
CA GLN A 130 2.44 -21.25 17.25
C GLN A 130 0.95 -21.37 16.94
N GLN A 131 0.08 -21.29 17.97
CA GLN A 131 -1.36 -21.30 17.76
C GLN A 131 -1.82 -20.05 17.00
N GLN A 132 -1.35 -18.84 17.33
CA GLN A 132 -1.67 -17.63 16.58
C GLN A 132 -1.24 -17.72 15.11
N ILE A 133 -0.03 -18.23 14.87
CA ILE A 133 0.48 -18.46 13.50
C ILE A 133 -0.46 -19.40 12.74
N GLN A 134 -0.80 -20.55 13.33
CA GLN A 134 -1.69 -21.53 12.68
C GLN A 134 -3.09 -20.96 12.44
N ASP A 135 -3.60 -20.16 13.35
CA ASP A 135 -4.89 -19.47 13.21
C ASP A 135 -4.86 -18.48 12.04
N SER A 136 -3.75 -17.73 11.85
CA SER A 136 -3.60 -16.83 10.70
C SER A 136 -3.59 -17.58 9.37
N PHE A 137 -2.88 -18.73 9.27
CA PHE A 137 -2.94 -19.60 8.09
C PHE A 137 -4.36 -20.07 7.79
N ASN A 138 -5.10 -20.52 8.82
CA ASN A 138 -6.46 -21.00 8.67
C ASN A 138 -7.44 -19.89 8.24
N ARG A 139 -7.27 -18.67 8.77
CA ARG A 139 -8.14 -17.52 8.48
C ARG A 139 -7.90 -16.95 7.10
N ILE A 140 -6.64 -16.81 6.69
CA ILE A 140 -6.26 -16.30 5.38
C ILE A 140 -6.53 -17.33 4.29
N GLY A 141 -6.31 -18.62 4.58
CA GLY A 141 -6.56 -19.71 3.64
C GLY A 141 -5.52 -19.84 2.52
N LYS A 142 -4.35 -19.19 2.65
CA LYS A 142 -3.25 -19.25 1.69
C LYS A 142 -1.98 -19.83 2.32
N SER A 143 -1.25 -20.64 1.57
CA SER A 143 0.08 -21.12 1.91
C SER A 143 0.93 -21.30 0.64
N PRO A 144 2.14 -20.70 0.58
CA PRO A 144 2.75 -19.88 1.63
C PRO A 144 2.05 -18.52 1.81
N ILE A 145 2.07 -17.99 3.04
CA ILE A 145 1.79 -16.57 3.30
C ILE A 145 3.00 -15.77 2.80
N ASP A 146 2.76 -14.63 2.15
CA ASP A 146 3.86 -13.87 1.56
C ASP A 146 4.74 -13.23 2.61
N LEU A 147 4.18 -12.52 3.59
CA LEU A 147 4.94 -11.86 4.65
C LEU A 147 4.31 -12.11 6.02
N MET A 148 5.11 -12.58 6.97
CA MET A 148 4.74 -12.65 8.39
C MET A 148 5.68 -11.80 9.21
N GLN A 149 5.14 -10.95 10.09
CA GLN A 149 5.89 -9.99 10.87
C GLN A 149 5.63 -10.17 12.37
N ILE A 150 6.62 -9.84 13.21
CA ILE A 150 6.37 -9.68 14.64
C ILE A 150 5.79 -8.29 14.87
N HIS A 151 4.57 -8.25 15.42
CA HIS A 151 3.80 -7.03 15.63
C HIS A 151 4.32 -6.26 16.85
N ASN A 152 4.54 -4.95 16.67
CA ASN A 152 4.87 -3.99 17.74
C ASN A 152 6.13 -4.36 18.55
N LEU A 153 7.16 -4.94 17.92
CA LEU A 153 8.39 -5.39 18.57
C LEU A 153 8.13 -6.32 19.77
N GLY A 154 7.09 -7.16 19.70
CA GLY A 154 6.72 -8.04 20.81
C GLY A 154 7.64 -9.24 20.91
N ASP A 155 8.37 -9.37 22.02
CA ASP A 155 9.27 -10.50 22.37
C ASP A 155 9.99 -11.13 21.14
N LEU A 156 10.83 -10.33 20.47
CA LEU A 156 11.56 -10.75 19.29
C LEU A 156 12.41 -12.00 19.54
N LYS A 157 12.96 -12.12 20.75
CA LYS A 157 13.81 -13.25 21.13
C LYS A 157 13.10 -14.59 21.01
N THR A 158 11.83 -14.65 21.36
CA THR A 158 11.02 -15.89 21.28
C THR A 158 10.34 -16.04 19.91
N GLN A 159 9.73 -14.97 19.39
CA GLN A 159 8.84 -15.08 18.23
C GLN A 159 9.59 -15.03 16.87
N LEU A 160 10.69 -14.26 16.77
CA LEU A 160 11.40 -14.13 15.48
C LEU A 160 12.02 -15.46 14.99
N PRO A 161 12.65 -16.29 15.86
CA PRO A 161 13.11 -17.62 15.45
C PRO A 161 11.97 -18.51 14.91
N MET A 162 10.76 -18.40 15.46
CA MET A 162 9.62 -19.20 15.01
C MET A 162 9.16 -18.85 13.60
N ILE A 163 9.03 -17.54 13.28
CA ILE A 163 8.67 -17.16 11.91
C ILE A 163 9.83 -17.37 10.93
N ARG A 164 11.08 -17.32 11.38
CA ARG A 164 12.26 -17.70 10.58
C ARG A 164 12.22 -19.17 10.20
N GLN A 165 11.88 -20.06 11.14
CA GLN A 165 11.68 -21.48 10.84
C GLN A 165 10.61 -21.68 9.77
N LEU A 166 9.49 -20.96 9.83
CA LEU A 166 8.44 -21.04 8.79
C LEU A 166 8.95 -20.60 7.41
N LYS A 167 9.86 -19.63 7.36
CA LYS A 167 10.50 -19.22 6.11
C LYS A 167 11.42 -20.32 5.58
N ASP A 168 12.22 -20.94 6.44
CA ASP A 168 13.11 -22.05 6.08
C ASP A 168 12.32 -23.28 5.58
N GLU A 169 11.12 -23.51 6.13
CA GLU A 169 10.18 -24.55 5.70
C GLU A 169 9.39 -24.18 4.42
N GLY A 170 9.55 -22.97 3.90
CA GLY A 170 8.83 -22.49 2.72
C GLY A 170 7.33 -22.20 2.96
N ARG A 171 6.89 -22.12 4.21
CA ARG A 171 5.50 -21.79 4.59
C ARG A 171 5.24 -20.29 4.62
N VAL A 172 6.29 -19.48 4.76
CA VAL A 172 6.27 -18.03 4.68
C VAL A 172 7.39 -17.62 3.72
N ARG A 173 7.14 -16.64 2.85
CA ARG A 173 8.13 -16.19 1.85
C ARG A 173 9.09 -15.15 2.43
N TYR A 174 8.54 -14.21 3.20
CA TYR A 174 9.28 -13.10 3.82
C TYR A 174 8.93 -12.97 5.29
N ILE A 175 9.90 -12.50 6.08
CA ILE A 175 9.72 -12.21 7.50
C ILE A 175 10.08 -10.77 7.82
N GLY A 176 9.48 -10.23 8.88
CA GLY A 176 9.75 -8.86 9.28
C GLY A 176 9.35 -8.55 10.72
N ILE A 177 9.52 -7.29 11.07
CA ILE A 177 9.09 -6.72 12.35
C ILE A 177 8.38 -5.40 12.13
N THR A 178 7.49 -5.00 13.04
CA THR A 178 6.78 -3.73 12.91
C THR A 178 6.86 -2.92 14.18
N TYR A 179 6.98 -1.60 14.01
CA TYR A 179 6.72 -0.64 15.07
C TYR A 179 6.30 0.71 14.47
N ASP A 180 5.17 1.25 14.92
CA ASP A 180 4.55 2.42 14.30
C ASP A 180 4.38 3.63 15.23
N THR A 181 5.19 3.66 16.33
CA THR A 181 5.30 4.81 17.24
C THR A 181 6.77 5.12 17.55
N PRO A 182 7.16 6.42 17.76
CA PRO A 182 8.57 6.79 17.85
C PRO A 182 9.29 6.37 19.15
N ASP A 183 8.55 6.00 20.19
CA ASP A 183 9.07 5.80 21.53
C ASP A 183 10.00 4.57 21.69
N ARG A 184 10.01 3.64 20.72
CA ARG A 184 10.91 2.49 20.69
C ARG A 184 11.74 2.41 19.38
N ASN A 185 11.97 3.52 18.73
CA ASN A 185 12.78 3.54 17.50
C ASN A 185 14.20 3.00 17.73
N ASP A 186 14.80 3.22 18.89
CA ASP A 186 16.13 2.69 19.21
C ASP A 186 16.14 1.16 19.21
N GLU A 187 15.10 0.51 19.73
CA GLU A 187 14.98 -0.95 19.69
C GLU A 187 14.75 -1.48 18.26
N LEU A 188 13.95 -0.76 17.47
CA LEU A 188 13.78 -1.10 16.05
C LEU A 188 15.11 -0.99 15.30
N ILE A 189 15.86 0.09 15.49
CA ILE A 189 17.17 0.31 14.88
C ILE A 189 18.16 -0.78 15.32
N GLN A 190 18.17 -1.12 16.60
CA GLN A 190 19.00 -2.21 17.10
C GLN A 190 18.63 -3.55 16.44
N ALA A 191 17.34 -3.90 16.37
CA ALA A 191 16.90 -5.12 15.70
C ALA A 191 17.26 -5.13 14.21
N MET A 192 17.17 -3.98 13.53
CA MET A 192 17.62 -3.86 12.13
C MET A 192 19.11 -4.10 11.96
N HIS A 193 19.94 -3.79 12.95
CA HIS A 193 21.39 -4.10 12.91
C HIS A 193 21.70 -5.56 13.23
N GLU A 194 21.01 -6.15 14.17
CA GLU A 194 21.32 -7.47 14.74
C GLU A 194 20.67 -8.62 13.96
N GLU A 195 19.49 -8.39 13.38
CA GLU A 195 18.67 -9.45 12.78
C GLU A 195 18.69 -9.42 11.24
N THR A 196 18.52 -10.60 10.65
CA THR A 196 18.26 -10.72 9.22
C THR A 196 16.77 -10.62 8.98
N LEU A 197 16.35 -9.52 8.38
CA LEU A 197 14.95 -9.19 8.10
C LEU A 197 14.75 -8.94 6.60
N ASP A 198 13.61 -9.38 6.07
CA ASP A 198 13.21 -8.99 4.71
C ASP A 198 12.42 -7.66 4.72
N PHE A 199 11.63 -7.43 5.78
CA PHE A 199 10.77 -6.26 5.90
C PHE A 199 10.82 -5.61 7.27
N ILE A 200 10.59 -4.30 7.28
CA ILE A 200 10.12 -3.57 8.45
C ILE A 200 8.81 -2.84 8.12
N GLY A 201 7.95 -2.68 9.11
CA GLY A 201 6.73 -1.88 9.01
C GLY A 201 6.78 -0.72 10.00
N ILE A 202 6.68 0.52 9.51
CA ILE A 202 6.87 1.74 10.30
C ILE A 202 5.83 2.82 10.00
N ASP A 203 5.74 3.83 10.86
CA ASP A 203 5.04 5.09 10.59
C ASP A 203 5.96 6.06 9.85
N TYR A 204 5.44 6.68 8.79
CA TYR A 204 6.10 7.76 8.06
C TYR A 204 5.05 8.59 7.31
N ALA A 205 5.02 9.88 7.58
CA ALA A 205 4.06 10.81 7.00
C ALA A 205 4.64 12.22 6.94
N VAL A 206 4.02 13.12 6.18
CA VAL A 206 4.47 14.51 6.04
C VAL A 206 4.49 15.30 7.35
N ASP A 207 3.65 14.92 8.33
CA ASP A 207 3.62 15.46 9.69
C ASP A 207 4.43 14.63 10.71
N ASN A 208 5.10 13.56 10.25
CA ASN A 208 6.02 12.74 11.04
C ASN A 208 7.17 12.23 10.14
N PRO A 209 8.11 13.11 9.74
CA PRO A 209 9.18 12.77 8.80
C PRO A 209 10.39 12.06 9.43
N ALA A 210 10.46 11.92 10.75
CA ALA A 210 11.66 11.49 11.48
C ALA A 210 12.28 10.17 11.00
N ALA A 211 11.48 9.24 10.49
CA ALA A 211 11.99 7.97 9.95
C ALA A 211 12.95 8.17 8.76
N ALA A 212 12.86 9.28 8.03
CA ALA A 212 13.74 9.60 6.92
C ALA A 212 15.18 9.94 7.35
N GLU A 213 15.42 10.25 8.62
CA GLU A 213 16.74 10.64 9.12
C GLU A 213 17.65 9.43 9.34
N ILE A 214 17.12 8.33 9.89
CA ILE A 214 17.91 7.15 10.28
C ILE A 214 17.29 5.85 9.75
N ILE A 215 16.02 5.59 10.01
CA ILE A 215 15.40 4.27 9.78
C ILE A 215 15.34 3.93 8.29
N LEU A 216 14.85 4.85 7.45
CA LEU A 216 14.75 4.62 6.01
C LEU A 216 16.13 4.47 5.33
N PRO A 217 17.15 5.33 5.62
CA PRO A 217 18.51 5.10 5.14
C PRO A 217 19.10 3.76 5.60
N LEU A 218 18.93 3.39 6.88
CA LEU A 218 19.40 2.10 7.39
C LEU A 218 18.71 0.92 6.71
N ALA A 219 17.40 1.00 6.44
CA ALA A 219 16.70 -0.03 5.70
C ALA A 219 17.27 -0.22 4.29
N GLN A 220 17.58 0.89 3.61
CA GLN A 220 18.21 0.86 2.28
C GLN A 220 19.60 0.23 2.32
N ASP A 221 20.44 0.63 3.28
CA ASP A 221 21.81 0.11 3.44
C ASP A 221 21.82 -1.39 3.78
N ARG A 222 20.82 -1.85 4.53
CA ARG A 222 20.68 -3.25 4.95
C ARG A 222 19.91 -4.12 3.95
N GLY A 223 19.37 -3.53 2.88
CA GLY A 223 18.53 -4.24 1.90
C GLY A 223 17.23 -4.76 2.50
N ILE A 224 16.63 -4.01 3.42
CA ILE A 224 15.34 -4.33 4.07
C ILE A 224 14.23 -3.56 3.35
N ALA A 225 13.18 -4.26 2.93
CA ALA A 225 11.98 -3.65 2.37
C ALA A 225 11.16 -2.92 3.46
N VAL A 226 10.50 -1.83 3.08
CA VAL A 226 9.75 -1.00 4.04
C VAL A 226 8.28 -0.91 3.67
N ILE A 227 7.42 -1.31 4.62
CA ILE A 227 6.00 -1.02 4.58
C ILE A 227 5.72 0.24 5.41
N ILE A 228 5.06 1.22 4.79
CA ILE A 228 4.62 2.39 5.53
C ILE A 228 3.17 2.22 5.98
N TYR A 229 2.98 2.32 7.28
CA TYR A 229 1.69 2.45 7.93
C TYR A 229 1.36 3.93 8.17
N GLN A 230 0.08 4.25 8.26
CA GLN A 230 -0.42 5.56 8.68
C GLN A 230 0.08 6.77 7.85
N PRO A 231 0.12 6.69 6.50
CA PRO A 231 0.60 7.78 5.64
C PRO A 231 -0.21 9.07 5.79
N PHE A 232 -1.35 9.01 6.47
CA PHE A 232 -2.25 10.13 6.79
C PHE A 232 -2.17 10.58 8.25
N GLY A 233 -1.07 10.27 8.95
CA GLY A 233 -0.81 10.69 10.33
C GLY A 233 -1.90 10.22 11.30
N ARG A 234 -2.32 8.95 11.27
CA ARG A 234 -3.44 8.40 12.07
C ARG A 234 -4.74 9.23 11.93
N THR A 235 -5.01 9.80 10.78
CA THR A 235 -6.13 10.71 10.51
C THR A 235 -5.93 12.18 10.88
N ARG A 236 -4.86 12.56 11.57
CA ARG A 236 -4.56 13.97 11.96
C ARG A 236 -4.50 14.89 10.75
N LEU A 237 -3.92 14.41 9.65
CA LEU A 237 -3.77 15.20 8.42
C LEU A 237 -5.13 15.59 7.80
N TRP A 238 -6.14 14.76 7.91
CA TRP A 238 -7.49 15.11 7.41
C TRP A 238 -8.10 16.31 8.15
N SER A 239 -7.95 16.35 9.46
CA SER A 239 -8.38 17.49 10.25
C SER A 239 -7.59 18.76 9.89
N ARG A 240 -6.28 18.61 9.67
CA ARG A 240 -5.40 19.74 9.34
C ARG A 240 -5.73 20.38 7.98
N VAL A 241 -6.13 19.59 7.00
CA VAL A 241 -6.47 20.10 5.65
C VAL A 241 -7.96 20.37 5.46
N ALA A 242 -8.78 20.19 6.50
CA ALA A 242 -10.22 20.41 6.42
C ALA A 242 -10.53 21.86 5.97
N GLY A 243 -11.33 22.00 4.91
CA GLY A 243 -11.66 23.31 4.32
C GLY A 243 -10.59 23.92 3.41
N HIS A 244 -9.43 23.28 3.26
CA HIS A 244 -8.37 23.71 2.34
C HIS A 244 -8.38 22.90 1.05
N GLN A 245 -8.13 23.55 -0.06
CA GLN A 245 -7.91 22.88 -1.34
C GLN A 245 -6.44 22.45 -1.48
N VAL A 246 -6.19 21.41 -2.25
CA VAL A 246 -4.83 21.02 -2.64
C VAL A 246 -4.19 22.19 -3.37
N PRO A 247 -2.97 22.60 -3.01
CA PRO A 247 -2.33 23.76 -3.63
C PRO A 247 -2.05 23.50 -5.13
N GLU A 248 -2.18 24.53 -5.97
CA GLU A 248 -2.01 24.40 -7.43
C GLU A 248 -0.66 23.79 -7.82
N TRP A 249 0.41 24.09 -7.06
CA TRP A 249 1.74 23.54 -7.33
C TRP A 249 1.84 22.01 -7.11
N ALA A 250 0.86 21.37 -6.47
CA ALA A 250 0.82 19.92 -6.37
C ALA A 250 0.66 19.23 -7.74
N GLN A 251 0.21 19.95 -8.74
CA GLN A 251 0.19 19.50 -10.14
C GLN A 251 1.60 19.25 -10.71
N GLU A 252 2.64 19.82 -10.13
CA GLU A 252 4.02 19.59 -10.55
C GLU A 252 4.44 18.12 -10.37
N PHE A 253 3.80 17.42 -9.42
CA PHE A 253 3.98 15.99 -9.17
C PHE A 253 2.65 15.19 -9.28
N ASP A 254 1.72 15.64 -10.10
CA ASP A 254 0.47 14.97 -10.45
C ASP A 254 -0.43 14.61 -9.25
N ALA A 255 -0.48 15.43 -8.19
CA ALA A 255 -1.37 15.23 -7.06
C ALA A 255 -2.66 16.05 -7.22
N ASN A 256 -3.82 15.36 -7.33
CA ASN A 256 -5.13 15.96 -7.57
C ASN A 256 -6.03 15.93 -6.31
N SER A 257 -5.61 15.23 -5.27
CA SER A 257 -6.32 15.11 -4.00
C SER A 257 -5.33 15.21 -2.83
N TRP A 258 -5.85 15.45 -1.63
CA TRP A 258 -5.02 15.39 -0.43
C TRP A 258 -4.46 14.00 -0.15
N ALA A 259 -5.22 12.94 -0.49
CA ALA A 259 -4.70 11.59 -0.36
C ALA A 259 -3.48 11.36 -1.26
N GLN A 260 -3.58 11.77 -2.54
CA GLN A 260 -2.46 11.68 -3.47
C GLN A 260 -1.28 12.55 -3.02
N PHE A 261 -1.53 13.77 -2.52
CA PHE A 261 -0.50 14.65 -1.98
C PHE A 261 0.31 13.95 -0.86
N PHE A 262 -0.38 13.42 0.14
CA PHE A 262 0.29 12.74 1.27
C PHE A 262 0.99 11.44 0.86
N LEU A 263 0.36 10.64 0.00
CA LEU A 263 0.96 9.40 -0.49
C LEU A 263 2.21 9.66 -1.32
N LYS A 264 2.20 10.67 -2.19
CA LYS A 264 3.37 11.03 -2.99
C LYS A 264 4.54 11.54 -2.16
N TYR A 265 4.29 12.23 -1.05
CA TYR A 265 5.31 12.53 -0.06
C TYR A 265 6.01 11.27 0.44
N VAL A 266 5.22 10.29 0.87
CA VAL A 266 5.73 9.05 1.46
C VAL A 266 6.50 8.21 0.42
N ILE A 267 5.92 8.00 -0.76
CA ILE A 267 6.51 7.13 -1.78
C ILE A 267 7.67 7.78 -2.54
N ALA A 268 7.91 9.08 -2.37
CA ALA A 268 9.08 9.74 -2.94
C ALA A 268 10.38 9.26 -2.30
N HIS A 269 10.36 8.75 -1.07
CA HIS A 269 11.55 8.19 -0.44
C HIS A 269 11.92 6.84 -1.08
N PRO A 270 13.16 6.66 -1.58
CA PRO A 270 13.53 5.47 -2.36
C PRO A 270 13.52 4.16 -1.57
N ALA A 271 13.68 4.20 -0.24
CA ALA A 271 13.62 3.02 0.63
C ALA A 271 12.20 2.48 0.83
N VAL A 272 11.15 3.26 0.54
CA VAL A 272 9.75 2.82 0.70
C VAL A 272 9.41 1.80 -0.37
N THR A 273 9.03 0.60 0.05
CA THR A 273 8.63 -0.49 -0.85
C THR A 273 7.14 -0.47 -1.12
N VAL A 274 6.32 -0.34 -0.09
CA VAL A 274 4.85 -0.28 -0.23
C VAL A 274 4.24 0.55 0.89
N VAL A 275 3.15 1.24 0.59
CA VAL A 275 2.33 1.99 1.56
C VAL A 275 0.95 1.34 1.63
N THR A 276 0.43 1.10 2.83
CA THR A 276 -0.84 0.40 3.03
C THR A 276 -1.88 1.25 3.76
N PRO A 277 -2.40 2.31 3.12
CA PRO A 277 -3.49 3.10 3.68
C PRO A 277 -4.76 2.26 3.83
N ALA A 278 -5.46 2.41 4.97
CA ALA A 278 -6.71 1.70 5.23
C ALA A 278 -7.92 2.54 4.79
N THR A 279 -8.85 1.91 4.07
CA THR A 279 -10.12 2.52 3.69
C THR A 279 -11.23 1.48 3.59
N THR A 280 -12.49 1.94 3.70
CA THR A 280 -13.70 1.14 3.45
C THR A 280 -14.48 1.64 2.25
N LYS A 281 -13.97 2.64 1.52
CA LYS A 281 -14.66 3.22 0.37
C LYS A 281 -13.86 2.89 -0.90
N PRO A 282 -14.44 2.18 -1.87
CA PRO A 282 -13.78 1.89 -3.15
C PRO A 282 -13.23 3.14 -3.84
N ALA A 283 -13.98 4.24 -3.84
CA ALA A 283 -13.54 5.50 -4.42
C ALA A 283 -12.28 6.07 -3.76
N ASN A 284 -12.16 5.97 -2.42
CA ASN A 284 -10.96 6.41 -1.72
C ASN A 284 -9.75 5.50 -2.04
N LEU A 285 -9.99 4.19 -2.21
CA LEU A 285 -8.91 3.27 -2.60
C LEU A 285 -8.41 3.58 -4.02
N ILE A 286 -9.31 3.83 -4.96
CA ILE A 286 -8.95 4.23 -6.33
C ILE A 286 -8.14 5.54 -6.31
N ASP A 287 -8.55 6.52 -5.50
CA ASP A 287 -7.82 7.78 -5.33
C ASP A 287 -6.43 7.56 -4.70
N ASN A 288 -6.33 6.68 -3.69
CA ASN A 288 -5.04 6.29 -3.10
C ASN A 288 -4.11 5.64 -4.15
N LEU A 289 -4.63 4.68 -4.93
CA LEU A 289 -3.86 4.00 -5.97
C LEU A 289 -3.38 4.98 -7.05
N ALA A 290 -4.21 5.95 -7.43
CA ALA A 290 -3.80 7.03 -8.35
C ALA A 290 -2.62 7.85 -7.80
N GLY A 291 -2.50 7.99 -6.47
CA GLY A 291 -1.32 8.58 -5.82
C GLY A 291 -0.01 7.82 -6.09
N GLY A 292 -0.10 6.54 -6.44
CA GLY A 292 1.05 5.70 -6.81
C GLY A 292 1.45 5.77 -8.29
N THR A 293 0.97 6.75 -9.05
CA THR A 293 1.24 6.90 -10.50
C THR A 293 1.89 8.24 -10.80
N GLY A 294 2.48 8.39 -12.00
CA GLY A 294 3.01 9.66 -12.50
C GLY A 294 4.27 10.14 -11.78
N ARG A 295 4.47 11.45 -11.76
CA ARG A 295 5.67 12.11 -11.22
C ARG A 295 5.69 12.09 -9.69
N LEU A 296 6.89 12.03 -9.12
CA LEU A 296 7.12 12.14 -7.69
C LEU A 296 7.78 13.49 -7.35
N PRO A 297 7.51 14.05 -6.15
CA PRO A 297 8.19 15.24 -5.68
C PRO A 297 9.69 14.97 -5.48
N ASP A 298 10.52 15.94 -5.85
CA ASP A 298 11.95 15.94 -5.52
C ASP A 298 12.21 16.42 -4.08
N SER A 299 13.47 16.41 -3.65
CA SER A 299 13.84 16.79 -2.28
C SER A 299 13.50 18.24 -1.93
N SER A 300 13.45 19.16 -2.89
CA SER A 300 13.05 20.55 -2.66
C SER A 300 11.55 20.66 -2.48
N MET A 301 10.81 19.88 -3.26
CA MET A 301 9.35 19.79 -3.17
C MET A 301 8.89 19.11 -1.87
N LEU A 302 9.60 18.06 -1.43
CA LEU A 302 9.31 17.41 -0.13
C LEU A 302 9.41 18.41 1.03
N ARG A 303 10.46 19.22 1.08
CA ARG A 303 10.57 20.29 2.10
C ARG A 303 9.42 21.30 2.00
N ARG A 304 9.06 21.70 0.78
CA ARG A 304 7.92 22.61 0.56
C ARG A 304 6.60 22.01 1.05
N MET A 305 6.42 20.69 0.89
CA MET A 305 5.23 19.97 1.39
C MET A 305 5.21 19.96 2.92
N GLU A 306 6.33 19.70 3.58
CA GLU A 306 6.47 19.74 5.04
C GLU A 306 6.17 21.13 5.60
N ASP A 307 6.79 22.17 5.05
CA ASP A 307 6.61 23.55 5.45
C ASP A 307 5.14 23.97 5.28
N PHE A 308 4.54 23.62 4.14
CA PHE A 308 3.16 23.94 3.84
C PHE A 308 2.19 23.29 4.85
N VAL A 309 2.34 21.98 5.09
CA VAL A 309 1.48 21.25 6.02
C VAL A 309 1.68 21.74 7.46
N THR A 310 2.91 22.08 7.85
CA THR A 310 3.22 22.61 9.18
C THR A 310 2.58 23.97 9.40
N ALA A 311 2.51 24.80 8.36
CA ALA A 311 1.90 26.14 8.43
C ALA A 311 0.36 26.13 8.48
N LEU A 312 -0.29 25.00 8.13
CA LEU A 312 -1.73 24.88 8.25
C LEU A 312 -2.14 24.83 9.74
N PRO A 313 -3.28 25.44 10.10
CA PRO A 313 -3.72 25.44 11.49
C PRO A 313 -3.94 24.02 11.99
N SER A 314 -3.40 23.69 13.16
CA SER A 314 -3.78 22.46 13.87
C SER A 314 -5.23 22.63 14.31
N SER A 315 -6.11 21.72 13.91
CA SER A 315 -7.45 21.63 14.49
C SER A 315 -7.30 21.34 15.99
N GLY A 316 -7.75 22.28 16.80
CA GLY A 316 -7.79 22.12 18.26
C GLY A 316 -8.72 21.00 18.70
#